data_49267e8051c022edfecf89734726f262
#
_entry.id   49267e8051c022edfecf89734726f262
#
_cell.length_a   1.000
_cell.length_b   1.000
_cell.length_c   1.000
_cell.angle_alpha   90.00
_cell.angle_beta   90.00
_cell.angle_gamma   90.00
#
_symmetry.space_group_name_H-M   'P 1'
#
loop_
_entity.id
_entity.type
_entity.pdbx_description
1 polymer ?
#
loop_
_entity_poly.entity_id
_entity_poly.type
_entity_poly.pdbx_seq_one_letter_code
_entity_poly.pdbx_strand_id
1 'polypeptide(L)'
;MNRRSTLKLIAVSFAGLSAAIPASRAFAQETADVEGVKAASIAFYAALAVLDDGTAMGKLWAHTPYVTYVGPRAKSIMVGWDAQKKYWMDTNKLFSQRKVSLLDQHIHVNGNLAWEMGQESGPTKLKDGKEAKADYIVTNVYEKLDGRWLMVSHHVQPKPQ
;
A
#
# COMPACT_ATOMS: atom_id res chain seq x y z
N MET A 1 53.91 46.99 -22.08
CA MET A 1 52.61 47.48 -21.61
C MET A 1 51.80 46.28 -21.19
N ASN A 2 51.85 45.90 -19.89
CA ASN A 2 51.15 44.73 -19.33
C ASN A 2 49.84 45.19 -18.68
N ARG A 3 48.70 44.75 -19.23
CA ARG A 3 47.42 44.91 -18.61
C ARG A 3 47.07 43.59 -17.86
N ARG A 4 47.16 43.62 -16.53
CA ARG A 4 46.65 42.57 -15.64
C ARG A 4 45.14 42.77 -15.44
N SER A 5 44.33 41.90 -15.98
CA SER A 5 42.89 41.85 -15.69
C SER A 5 42.66 41.06 -14.41
N THR A 6 42.16 41.75 -13.36
CA THR A 6 41.81 41.13 -12.09
C THR A 6 40.38 40.65 -12.16
N LEU A 7 40.17 39.31 -12.24
CA LEU A 7 38.86 38.68 -12.10
C LEU A 7 38.44 38.72 -10.63
N LYS A 8 37.40 39.45 -10.31
CA LYS A 8 36.74 39.39 -8.99
C LYS A 8 35.76 38.23 -8.97
N LEU A 9 36.10 37.18 -8.20
CA LEU A 9 35.19 36.11 -7.89
C LEU A 9 34.15 36.65 -6.89
N ILE A 10 32.88 36.69 -7.29
CA ILE A 10 31.76 36.95 -6.40
C ILE A 10 31.30 35.58 -5.86
N ALA A 11 31.60 35.29 -4.60
CA ALA A 11 31.08 34.13 -3.90
C ALA A 11 29.66 34.43 -3.46
N VAL A 12 28.68 33.83 -4.12
CA VAL A 12 27.28 33.86 -3.69
C VAL A 12 27.10 32.77 -2.66
N SER A 13 27.05 33.14 -1.37
CA SER A 13 26.72 32.21 -0.28
C SER A 13 25.21 31.95 -0.27
N PHE A 14 24.79 30.81 -0.71
CA PHE A 14 23.41 30.30 -0.47
C PHE A 14 23.31 29.85 0.99
N ALA A 15 22.80 30.73 1.86
CA ALA A 15 22.35 30.33 3.19
C ALA A 15 21.02 29.57 3.04
N GLY A 16 21.11 28.23 2.98
CA GLY A 16 19.93 27.37 3.03
C GLY A 16 19.26 27.49 4.40
N LEU A 17 18.11 28.15 4.48
CA LEU A 17 17.25 28.13 5.65
C LEU A 17 16.61 26.73 5.75
N SER A 18 17.25 25.80 6.45
CA SER A 18 16.60 24.56 6.88
C SER A 18 15.62 24.91 8.01
N ALA A 19 14.35 25.08 7.68
CA ALA A 19 13.31 25.25 8.68
C ALA A 19 13.14 23.90 9.42
N ALA A 20 13.62 23.83 10.67
CA ALA A 20 13.40 22.68 11.54
C ALA A 20 11.89 22.54 11.81
N ILE A 21 11.29 21.42 11.42
CA ILE A 21 9.89 21.10 11.76
C ILE A 21 9.85 20.87 13.27
N PRO A 22 8.99 21.57 14.04
CA PRO A 22 8.89 21.35 15.46
C PRO A 22 8.43 19.91 15.75
N ALA A 23 9.04 19.28 16.78
CA ALA A 23 8.78 17.86 17.12
C ALA A 23 7.28 17.54 17.29
N SER A 24 6.49 18.46 17.83
CA SER A 24 5.04 18.31 17.95
C SER A 24 4.30 18.16 16.61
N ARG A 25 4.78 18.81 15.56
CA ARG A 25 4.23 18.66 14.21
C ARG A 25 4.62 17.32 13.60
N ALA A 26 5.84 16.85 13.86
CA ALA A 26 6.30 15.54 13.37
C ALA A 26 5.46 14.40 13.98
N PHE A 27 5.22 14.40 15.29
CA PHE A 27 4.37 13.42 15.96
C PHE A 27 2.91 13.47 15.50
N ALA A 28 2.34 14.67 15.31
CA ALA A 28 0.97 14.81 14.81
C ALA A 28 0.85 14.27 13.38
N GLN A 29 1.85 14.49 12.54
CA GLN A 29 1.88 13.97 11.18
C GLN A 29 2.00 12.45 11.17
N GLU A 30 2.89 11.86 11.97
CA GLU A 30 3.06 10.42 12.08
C GLU A 30 1.77 9.73 12.54
N THR A 31 1.09 10.28 13.54
CA THR A 31 -0.21 9.77 14.00
C THR A 31 -1.26 9.83 12.89
N ALA A 32 -1.35 10.94 12.16
CA ALA A 32 -2.27 11.09 11.04
C ALA A 32 -1.97 10.12 9.89
N ASP A 33 -0.70 9.83 9.64
CA ASP A 33 -0.28 8.89 8.60
C ASP A 33 -0.59 7.44 8.99
N VAL A 34 -0.40 7.05 10.24
CA VAL A 34 -0.82 5.73 10.76
C VAL A 34 -2.33 5.54 10.60
N GLU A 35 -3.14 6.54 10.98
CA GLU A 35 -4.60 6.46 10.81
C GLU A 35 -5.00 6.44 9.32
N GLY A 36 -4.27 7.13 8.45
CA GLY A 36 -4.46 7.08 7.01
C GLY A 36 -4.20 5.69 6.42
N VAL A 37 -3.13 5.01 6.85
CA VAL A 37 -2.83 3.62 6.46
C VAL A 37 -3.91 2.66 6.97
N LYS A 38 -4.34 2.84 8.22
CA LYS A 38 -5.45 2.07 8.82
C LYS A 38 -6.74 2.19 8.00
N ALA A 39 -7.10 3.40 7.60
CA ALA A 39 -8.27 3.64 6.77
C ALA A 39 -8.14 2.97 5.39
N ALA A 40 -6.96 3.03 4.77
CA ALA A 40 -6.68 2.35 3.50
C ALA A 40 -6.80 0.82 3.64
N SER A 41 -6.30 0.25 4.73
CA SER A 41 -6.42 -1.17 5.06
C SER A 41 -7.90 -1.59 5.24
N ILE A 42 -8.66 -0.88 6.04
CA ILE A 42 -10.09 -1.15 6.25
C ILE A 42 -10.84 -1.11 4.90
N ALA A 43 -10.55 -0.11 4.07
CA ALA A 43 -11.15 0.01 2.75
C ALA A 43 -10.79 -1.16 1.83
N PHE A 44 -9.55 -1.68 1.90
CA PHE A 44 -9.12 -2.85 1.14
C PHE A 44 -9.94 -4.09 1.51
N TYR A 45 -10.11 -4.39 2.79
CA TYR A 45 -10.89 -5.54 3.23
C TYR A 45 -12.39 -5.38 2.94
N ALA A 46 -12.90 -4.16 2.99
CA ALA A 46 -14.27 -3.87 2.55
C ALA A 46 -14.42 -4.11 1.02
N ALA A 47 -13.47 -3.69 0.21
CA ALA A 47 -13.49 -3.92 -1.24
C ALA A 47 -13.37 -5.41 -1.61
N LEU A 48 -12.67 -6.23 -0.81
CA LEU A 48 -12.63 -7.67 -1.00
C LEU A 48 -14.02 -8.31 -0.97
N ALA A 49 -14.96 -7.74 -0.21
CA ALA A 49 -16.33 -8.25 -0.08
C ALA A 49 -17.26 -7.81 -1.20
N VAL A 50 -16.90 -6.79 -1.98
CA VAL A 50 -17.76 -6.21 -3.03
C VAL A 50 -17.96 -7.16 -4.21
N LEU A 51 -16.95 -7.94 -4.59
CA LEU A 51 -16.99 -8.93 -5.69
C LEU A 51 -17.41 -8.33 -7.05
N ASP A 52 -17.04 -7.07 -7.29
CA ASP A 52 -17.30 -6.36 -8.55
C ASP A 52 -16.27 -6.72 -9.65
N ASP A 53 -16.24 -5.93 -10.71
CA ASP A 53 -15.30 -6.04 -11.82
C ASP A 53 -13.87 -5.56 -11.50
N GLY A 54 -13.54 -5.38 -10.21
CA GLY A 54 -12.27 -4.85 -9.75
C GLY A 54 -12.26 -3.32 -9.56
N THR A 55 -13.39 -2.65 -9.79
CA THR A 55 -13.50 -1.19 -9.64
C THR A 55 -13.27 -0.75 -8.19
N ALA A 56 -13.79 -1.47 -7.21
CA ALA A 56 -13.57 -1.18 -5.80
C ALA A 56 -12.09 -1.24 -5.44
N MET A 57 -11.39 -2.30 -5.88
CA MET A 57 -9.95 -2.45 -5.69
C MET A 57 -9.15 -1.36 -6.40
N GLY A 58 -9.56 -0.96 -7.59
CA GLY A 58 -8.89 0.08 -8.36
C GLY A 58 -8.80 1.44 -7.67
N LYS A 59 -9.65 1.71 -6.69
CA LYS A 59 -9.60 2.95 -5.90
C LYS A 59 -8.55 2.94 -4.80
N LEU A 60 -8.03 1.77 -4.46
CA LEU A 60 -7.20 1.52 -3.28
C LEU A 60 -5.75 1.19 -3.62
N TRP A 61 -5.50 0.80 -4.87
CA TRP A 61 -4.18 0.48 -5.35
C TRP A 61 -3.56 1.63 -6.15
N ALA A 62 -2.24 1.74 -6.09
CA ALA A 62 -1.50 2.57 -7.02
C ALA A 62 -1.55 1.95 -8.42
N HIS A 63 -1.84 2.77 -9.45
CA HIS A 63 -1.88 2.31 -10.83
C HIS A 63 -0.49 2.44 -11.48
N THR A 64 0.49 1.74 -10.91
CA THR A 64 1.89 1.83 -11.33
C THR A 64 2.39 0.48 -11.84
N PRO A 65 3.47 0.47 -12.67
CA PRO A 65 4.04 -0.78 -13.18
C PRO A 65 4.78 -1.60 -12.10
N TYR A 66 5.04 -1.05 -10.92
CA TYR A 66 5.80 -1.71 -9.85
C TYR A 66 4.93 -2.30 -8.75
N VAL A 67 3.60 -2.14 -8.78
CA VAL A 67 2.76 -2.80 -7.77
C VAL A 67 2.90 -4.31 -7.85
N THR A 68 2.87 -4.97 -6.69
CA THR A 68 3.04 -6.42 -6.60
C THR A 68 1.93 -7.08 -5.82
N TYR A 69 1.57 -8.29 -6.23
CA TYR A 69 0.58 -9.09 -5.53
C TYR A 69 1.01 -10.56 -5.48
N VAL A 70 0.95 -11.14 -4.28
CA VAL A 70 1.14 -12.57 -4.05
C VAL A 70 -0.04 -13.07 -3.21
N GLY A 71 -1.01 -13.67 -3.87
CA GLY A 71 -2.17 -14.25 -3.19
C GLY A 71 -1.88 -15.60 -2.55
N PRO A 72 -2.82 -16.15 -1.76
CA PRO A 72 -2.58 -17.35 -0.94
C PRO A 72 -2.30 -18.63 -1.74
N ARG A 73 -2.60 -18.65 -3.03
CA ARG A 73 -2.35 -19.76 -3.95
C ARG A 73 -1.51 -19.34 -5.15
N ALA A 74 -0.82 -18.20 -5.04
CA ALA A 74 0.00 -17.71 -6.13
C ALA A 74 1.19 -18.63 -6.39
N LYS A 75 1.44 -18.91 -7.68
CA LYS A 75 2.62 -19.67 -8.15
C LYS A 75 3.75 -18.74 -8.59
N SER A 76 3.48 -17.46 -8.70
CA SER A 76 4.43 -16.42 -9.12
C SER A 76 4.00 -15.06 -8.57
N ILE A 77 4.92 -14.14 -8.56
CA ILE A 77 4.62 -12.74 -8.23
C ILE A 77 3.89 -12.12 -9.43
N MET A 78 2.74 -11.52 -9.17
CA MET A 78 2.07 -10.67 -10.15
C MET A 78 2.63 -9.25 -10.04
N VAL A 79 3.02 -8.67 -11.17
CA VAL A 79 3.65 -7.34 -11.22
C VAL A 79 2.85 -6.44 -12.17
N GLY A 80 2.62 -5.20 -11.74
CA GLY A 80 1.92 -4.17 -12.48
C GLY A 80 0.40 -4.18 -12.30
N TRP A 81 -0.17 -2.97 -12.37
CA TRP A 81 -1.61 -2.77 -12.12
C TRP A 81 -2.51 -3.50 -13.12
N ASP A 82 -2.17 -3.52 -14.41
CA ASP A 82 -3.03 -4.14 -15.44
C ASP A 82 -3.21 -5.64 -15.18
N ALA A 83 -2.13 -6.35 -14.85
CA ALA A 83 -2.18 -7.77 -14.50
C ALA A 83 -3.02 -7.99 -13.24
N GLN A 84 -2.87 -7.13 -12.24
CA GLN A 84 -3.58 -7.21 -10.98
C GLN A 84 -5.06 -6.88 -11.13
N LYS A 85 -5.42 -5.86 -11.93
CA LYS A 85 -6.82 -5.55 -12.26
C LYS A 85 -7.51 -6.76 -12.91
N LYS A 86 -6.85 -7.38 -13.90
CA LYS A 86 -7.38 -8.60 -14.52
C LYS A 86 -7.59 -9.72 -13.50
N TYR A 87 -6.65 -9.92 -12.58
CA TYR A 87 -6.77 -10.89 -11.51
C TYR A 87 -8.01 -10.65 -10.63
N TRP A 88 -8.27 -9.41 -10.21
CA TRP A 88 -9.45 -9.09 -9.41
C TRP A 88 -10.74 -9.35 -10.17
N MET A 89 -10.82 -8.93 -11.44
CA MET A 89 -11.97 -9.22 -12.30
C MET A 89 -12.27 -10.72 -12.41
N ASP A 90 -11.24 -11.53 -12.63
CA ASP A 90 -11.41 -12.98 -12.84
C ASP A 90 -11.68 -13.71 -11.51
N THR A 91 -10.98 -13.33 -10.45
CA THR A 91 -11.12 -13.98 -9.14
C THR A 91 -12.48 -13.68 -8.51
N ASN A 92 -12.97 -12.44 -8.61
CA ASN A 92 -14.28 -12.07 -8.04
C ASN A 92 -15.44 -12.86 -8.64
N LYS A 93 -15.32 -13.30 -9.91
CA LYS A 93 -16.32 -14.15 -10.57
C LYS A 93 -16.48 -15.53 -9.92
N LEU A 94 -15.46 -15.99 -9.19
CA LEU A 94 -15.47 -17.31 -8.57
C LEU A 94 -16.20 -17.33 -7.22
N PHE A 95 -16.30 -16.20 -6.55
CA PHE A 95 -16.86 -16.11 -5.20
C PHE A 95 -18.34 -15.70 -5.23
N SER A 96 -19.11 -16.24 -4.30
CA SER A 96 -20.44 -15.74 -3.90
C SER A 96 -20.36 -14.93 -2.60
N GLN A 97 -19.31 -15.16 -1.80
CA GLN A 97 -19.06 -14.41 -0.57
C GLN A 97 -17.57 -14.38 -0.25
N ARG A 98 -17.09 -13.22 0.23
CA ARG A 98 -15.74 -13.06 0.81
C ARG A 98 -15.82 -12.05 1.95
N LYS A 99 -15.71 -12.53 3.20
CA LYS A 99 -15.74 -11.72 4.40
C LYS A 99 -14.44 -11.91 5.17
N VAL A 100 -13.40 -11.27 4.68
CA VAL A 100 -12.06 -11.33 5.28
C VAL A 100 -11.82 -10.02 6.02
N SER A 101 -11.21 -10.11 7.19
CA SER A 101 -10.76 -8.96 7.99
C SER A 101 -9.33 -9.16 8.43
N LEU A 102 -8.67 -8.07 8.78
CA LEU A 102 -7.34 -8.06 9.36
C LEU A 102 -7.43 -8.04 10.88
N LEU A 103 -6.66 -8.93 11.51
CA LEU A 103 -6.47 -9.04 12.96
C LEU A 103 -4.99 -8.81 13.27
N ASP A 104 -4.67 -8.48 14.52
CA ASP A 104 -3.29 -8.26 15.00
C ASP A 104 -2.50 -7.29 14.09
N GLN A 105 -3.09 -6.14 13.83
CA GLN A 105 -2.56 -5.14 12.91
C GLN A 105 -1.35 -4.42 13.52
N HIS A 106 -0.22 -4.50 12.84
CA HIS A 106 1.01 -3.78 13.14
C HIS A 106 1.35 -2.87 11.96
N ILE A 107 1.35 -1.57 12.19
CA ILE A 107 1.65 -0.55 11.16
C ILE A 107 2.94 0.17 11.53
N HIS A 108 3.78 0.40 10.53
CA HIS A 108 4.92 1.29 10.62
C HIS A 108 4.92 2.26 9.43
N VAL A 109 5.15 3.53 9.71
CA VAL A 109 5.21 4.60 8.70
C VAL A 109 6.60 5.23 8.70
N ASN A 110 7.13 5.47 7.51
CA ASN A 110 8.38 6.20 7.30
C ASN A 110 8.24 7.13 6.08
N GLY A 111 7.97 8.39 6.33
CA GLY A 111 7.71 9.37 5.29
C GLY A 111 6.49 9.01 4.45
N ASN A 112 6.69 8.80 3.15
CA ASN A 112 5.62 8.44 2.22
C ASN A 112 5.48 6.92 2.01
N LEU A 113 6.21 6.11 2.77
CA LEU A 113 6.14 4.65 2.72
C LEU A 113 5.61 4.11 4.06
N ALA A 114 4.75 3.11 3.99
CA ALA A 114 4.30 2.38 5.16
C ALA A 114 4.21 0.89 4.86
N TRP A 115 4.38 0.08 5.90
CA TRP A 115 4.03 -1.33 5.85
C TRP A 115 3.14 -1.72 7.01
N GLU A 116 2.32 -2.71 6.75
CA GLU A 116 1.38 -3.29 7.67
C GLU A 116 1.57 -4.81 7.68
N MET A 117 1.59 -5.39 8.85
CA MET A 117 1.54 -6.84 9.03
C MET A 117 0.36 -7.21 9.89
N GLY A 118 -0.19 -8.40 9.67
CA GLY A 118 -1.31 -8.90 10.46
C GLY A 118 -1.74 -10.28 10.04
N GLN A 119 -2.95 -10.65 10.48
CA GLN A 119 -3.55 -11.93 10.20
C GLN A 119 -4.86 -11.74 9.45
N GLU A 120 -4.95 -12.25 8.23
CA GLU A 120 -6.21 -12.32 7.51
C GLU A 120 -7.05 -13.49 8.02
N SER A 121 -8.29 -13.21 8.40
CA SER A 121 -9.22 -14.24 8.86
C SER A 121 -10.64 -13.93 8.38
N GLY A 122 -11.38 -14.98 8.02
CA GLY A 122 -12.79 -14.85 7.71
C GLY A 122 -13.31 -15.86 6.71
N PRO A 123 -14.65 -16.03 6.63
CA PRO A 123 -15.28 -17.00 5.75
C PRO A 123 -15.26 -16.53 4.29
N THR A 124 -15.06 -17.50 3.40
CA THR A 124 -15.19 -17.34 1.95
C THR A 124 -16.08 -18.44 1.40
N LYS A 125 -16.87 -18.13 0.36
CA LYS A 125 -17.73 -19.10 -0.32
C LYS A 125 -17.60 -18.92 -1.83
N LEU A 126 -17.35 -20.01 -2.52
CA LEU A 126 -17.35 -20.06 -3.98
C LEU A 126 -18.77 -20.18 -4.53
N LYS A 127 -18.97 -19.86 -5.79
CA LYS A 127 -20.27 -20.00 -6.46
C LYS A 127 -20.71 -21.45 -6.63
N ASP A 128 -19.75 -22.40 -6.63
CA ASP A 128 -20.05 -23.85 -6.63
C ASP A 128 -20.49 -24.38 -5.25
N GLY A 129 -20.61 -23.49 -4.26
CA GLY A 129 -21.06 -23.82 -2.91
C GLY A 129 -19.93 -24.20 -1.95
N LYS A 130 -18.70 -24.39 -2.41
CA LYS A 130 -17.56 -24.70 -1.52
C LYS A 130 -17.29 -23.55 -0.57
N GLU A 131 -17.12 -23.87 0.68
CA GLU A 131 -16.78 -22.91 1.74
C GLU A 131 -15.34 -23.13 2.19
N ALA A 132 -14.66 -22.05 2.53
CA ALA A 132 -13.34 -22.05 3.09
C ALA A 132 -13.19 -20.88 4.08
N LYS A 133 -12.17 -20.93 4.90
CA LYS A 133 -11.78 -19.84 5.79
C LYS A 133 -10.44 -19.29 5.32
N ALA A 134 -10.37 -17.98 5.13
CA ALA A 134 -9.09 -17.31 5.05
C ALA A 134 -8.41 -17.40 6.43
N ASP A 135 -7.15 -17.80 6.44
CA ASP A 135 -6.32 -17.87 7.65
C ASP A 135 -4.84 -17.75 7.22
N TYR A 136 -4.38 -16.51 7.10
CA TYR A 136 -3.10 -16.19 6.49
C TYR A 136 -2.35 -15.18 7.35
N ILE A 137 -1.02 -15.16 7.21
CA ILE A 137 -0.19 -14.02 7.59
C ILE A 137 -0.08 -13.12 6.38
N VAL A 138 -0.23 -11.82 6.57
CA VAL A 138 -0.20 -10.83 5.49
C VAL A 138 0.84 -9.76 5.75
N THR A 139 1.46 -9.29 4.67
CA THR A 139 2.23 -8.05 4.63
C THR A 139 1.67 -7.18 3.52
N ASN A 140 1.27 -5.97 3.87
CA ASN A 140 0.84 -4.93 2.96
C ASN A 140 1.85 -3.79 2.97
N VAL A 141 2.12 -3.21 1.79
CA VAL A 141 2.94 -2.00 1.66
C VAL A 141 2.11 -0.93 0.99
N TYR A 142 2.23 0.28 1.50
CA TYR A 142 1.50 1.45 1.03
C TYR A 142 2.46 2.57 0.68
N GLU A 143 2.12 3.35 -0.34
CA GLU A 143 2.76 4.62 -0.65
C GLU A 143 1.76 5.77 -0.54
N LYS A 144 2.21 6.91 -0.05
CA LYS A 144 1.43 8.14 -0.02
C LYS A 144 1.64 8.90 -1.32
N LEU A 145 0.69 8.76 -2.22
CA LEU A 145 0.68 9.40 -3.53
C LEU A 145 -0.44 10.46 -3.57
N ASP A 146 -0.10 11.68 -3.92
CA ASP A 146 -1.03 12.83 -3.96
C ASP A 146 -1.86 12.97 -2.66
N GLY A 147 -1.20 12.79 -1.52
CA GLY A 147 -1.81 12.88 -0.19
C GLY A 147 -2.67 11.69 0.24
N ARG A 148 -2.76 10.64 -0.56
CA ARG A 148 -3.53 9.42 -0.29
C ARG A 148 -2.63 8.21 -0.10
N TRP A 149 -2.91 7.40 0.90
CA TRP A 149 -2.26 6.11 1.09
C TRP A 149 -2.87 5.09 0.15
N LEU A 150 -2.07 4.60 -0.80
CA LEU A 150 -2.46 3.59 -1.79
C LEU A 150 -1.59 2.35 -1.62
N MET A 151 -2.19 1.18 -1.74
CA MET A 151 -1.48 -0.09 -1.66
C MET A 151 -0.57 -0.26 -2.89
N VAL A 152 0.68 -0.68 -2.65
CA VAL A 152 1.66 -0.96 -3.70
C VAL A 152 2.14 -2.40 -3.65
N SER A 153 1.96 -3.09 -2.51
CA SER A 153 2.25 -4.51 -2.41
C SER A 153 1.30 -5.21 -1.44
N HIS A 154 0.90 -6.42 -1.78
CA HIS A 154 0.16 -7.33 -0.92
C HIS A 154 0.74 -8.72 -1.05
N HIS A 155 1.12 -9.31 0.07
CA HIS A 155 1.66 -10.65 0.12
C HIS A 155 1.03 -11.42 1.28
N VAL A 156 0.44 -12.54 0.98
CA VAL A 156 -0.10 -13.47 1.98
C VAL A 156 0.58 -14.82 1.90
N GLN A 157 0.73 -15.44 3.05
CA GLN A 157 1.19 -16.81 3.19
C GLN A 157 0.27 -17.60 4.12
N PRO A 158 0.01 -18.89 3.84
CA PRO A 158 -0.71 -19.75 4.76
C PRO A 158 0.01 -19.83 6.10
N LYS A 159 -0.75 -19.88 7.19
CA LYS A 159 -0.16 -20.21 8.50
C LYS A 159 0.29 -21.67 8.48
N PRO A 160 1.44 -22.00 9.07
CA PRO A 160 1.82 -23.38 9.33
C PRO A 160 0.74 -24.07 10.19
N GLN A 161 0.39 -25.30 9.82
CA GLN A 161 -0.48 -26.16 10.62
C GLN A 161 0.33 -26.84 11.72
#